data_56db57beb85832718c1efe9c43f67f43
#
_entry.id   56db57beb85832718c1efe9c43f67f43
#
_cell.length_a   1.000
_cell.length_b   1.000
_cell.length_c   1.000
_cell.angle_alpha   90.00
_cell.angle_beta   90.00
_cell.angle_gamma   90.00
#
_symmetry.space_group_name_H-M   'P 1'
#
loop_
_entity.id
_entity.type
_entity.pdbx_description
1 polymer ?
#
loop_
_entity_poly.entity_id
_entity_poly.type
_entity_poly.pdbx_seq_one_letter_code
_entity_poly.pdbx_strand_id
1 'polypeptide(L)'
;MNPADRNPMKYTLAYYTGNRKTGRIAIVDHANGETQVSHLAIEPESNLEKECKPVFVGLTEGREVILLDPVSKEIRVQPSFPEDAFPAHIYSDPNSSRDWFMNDGDKETGNDRLNCGDQGSSVSVVADTSSSAAAYLGTICVGRGHHQAAFTYPSDSAPQVPHTAYISNLKDGTISVIGNDPRQAGDYLKVVATINLCEPEKEKEGDGSMAAPNNAFPHGLVYSPLSGKVYNLNNGYGTMVLIDPLNHAIVERHDFKGHSNLFVTPDGRYVIGRGADRKSDPRHVIARLSVFDVLSGETPGRTELRDIYISKYYFNAQGSKLYLTTGKSGTPEQQKNLKTDALLIFDLTALPEMKLIKEHRLGCSSGSLAFLNEDGRTSLVFSSNSEQGTVSVIDGESDEIVETLAVTEGASHSRAWLLSSHRE
;
A
#
# COMPACT_ATOMS: atom_id res chain seq x y z
N MET A 1 -23.05 -24.22 1.61
CA MET A 1 -22.89 -24.83 0.28
C MET A 1 -21.73 -25.83 0.36
N ASN A 2 -21.90 -27.01 -0.18
CA ASN A 2 -20.82 -27.99 -0.21
C ASN A 2 -19.72 -27.48 -1.14
N PRO A 3 -18.40 -27.51 -0.80
CA PRO A 3 -17.33 -27.08 -1.69
C PRO A 3 -17.36 -27.68 -3.09
N ALA A 4 -17.97 -28.87 -3.23
CA ALA A 4 -18.14 -29.57 -4.50
C ALA A 4 -19.23 -28.99 -5.43
N ASP A 5 -20.06 -28.06 -4.95
CA ASP A 5 -21.17 -27.46 -5.69
C ASP A 5 -20.86 -26.08 -6.25
N ARG A 6 -19.60 -25.60 -6.11
CA ARG A 6 -19.18 -24.32 -6.69
C ARG A 6 -18.82 -24.53 -8.15
N ASN A 7 -19.43 -23.75 -9.04
CA ASN A 7 -19.01 -23.69 -10.44
C ASN A 7 -17.50 -23.41 -10.48
N PRO A 8 -16.74 -24.09 -11.35
CA PRO A 8 -15.31 -23.88 -11.46
C PRO A 8 -15.02 -22.41 -11.74
N MET A 9 -14.29 -21.77 -10.83
CA MET A 9 -13.89 -20.39 -11.00
C MET A 9 -12.82 -20.27 -12.07
N LYS A 10 -12.93 -19.22 -12.87
CA LYS A 10 -11.98 -18.90 -13.92
C LYS A 10 -11.33 -17.57 -13.58
N TYR A 11 -10.00 -17.54 -13.48
CA TYR A 11 -9.24 -16.32 -13.18
C TYR A 11 -7.90 -16.29 -13.90
N THR A 12 -7.42 -15.07 -14.11
CA THR A 12 -6.09 -14.81 -14.65
C THR A 12 -5.32 -13.96 -13.67
N LEU A 13 -4.10 -14.39 -13.30
CA LEU A 13 -3.19 -13.65 -12.45
C LEU A 13 -1.95 -13.24 -13.24
N ALA A 14 -1.42 -12.05 -12.99
CA ALA A 14 -0.04 -11.74 -13.28
C ALA A 14 0.80 -12.02 -12.04
N TYR A 15 1.87 -12.79 -12.18
CA TYR A 15 2.80 -13.09 -11.11
C TYR A 15 4.18 -12.56 -11.48
N TYR A 16 4.64 -11.57 -10.71
CA TYR A 16 5.97 -11.01 -10.86
C TYR A 16 6.93 -11.69 -9.90
N THR A 17 8.04 -12.15 -10.42
CA THR A 17 9.10 -12.78 -9.64
C THR A 17 10.46 -12.25 -10.09
N GLY A 18 11.40 -12.13 -9.18
CA GLY A 18 12.76 -11.72 -9.48
C GLY A 18 13.35 -10.76 -8.47
N ASN A 19 14.64 -10.53 -8.63
CA ASN A 19 15.27 -9.38 -8.02
C ASN A 19 15.13 -8.19 -9.00
N ARG A 20 15.49 -7.03 -8.55
CA ARG A 20 15.46 -5.76 -9.29
C ARG A 20 16.14 -5.79 -10.68
N LYS A 21 17.00 -6.77 -10.97
CA LYS A 21 17.74 -6.88 -12.24
C LYS A 21 17.22 -7.96 -13.19
N THR A 22 16.49 -8.95 -12.70
CA THR A 22 16.08 -10.13 -13.47
C THR A 22 14.57 -10.42 -13.35
N GLY A 23 13.77 -9.38 -13.16
CA GLY A 23 12.32 -9.53 -13.01
C GLY A 23 11.70 -10.27 -14.19
N ARG A 24 10.79 -11.21 -13.88
CA ARG A 24 10.00 -11.96 -14.86
C ARG A 24 8.54 -11.83 -14.51
N ILE A 25 7.70 -11.76 -15.52
CA ILE A 25 6.25 -11.80 -15.36
C ILE A 25 5.76 -13.13 -15.93
N ALA A 26 5.00 -13.85 -15.13
CA ALA A 26 4.25 -15.00 -15.56
C ALA A 26 2.76 -14.65 -15.56
N ILE A 27 2.04 -15.08 -16.56
CA ILE A 27 0.57 -15.07 -16.60
C ILE A 27 0.10 -16.46 -16.20
N VAL A 28 -0.76 -16.51 -15.21
CA VAL A 28 -1.35 -17.72 -14.66
C VAL A 28 -2.82 -17.71 -15.02
N ASP A 29 -3.19 -18.52 -16.01
CA ASP A 29 -4.59 -18.76 -16.37
C ASP A 29 -5.08 -20.01 -15.65
N HIS A 30 -6.14 -19.89 -14.89
CA HIS A 30 -6.81 -21.00 -14.24
C HIS A 30 -8.25 -21.10 -14.74
N ALA A 31 -8.63 -22.24 -15.25
CA ALA A 31 -9.98 -22.54 -15.71
C ALA A 31 -10.28 -24.04 -15.57
N ASN A 32 -11.46 -24.37 -15.05
CA ASN A 32 -11.95 -25.76 -14.96
C ASN A 32 -11.00 -26.69 -14.17
N GLY A 33 -10.30 -26.18 -13.16
CA GLY A 33 -9.32 -26.94 -12.37
C GLY A 33 -7.98 -27.16 -13.08
N GLU A 34 -7.78 -26.59 -14.27
CA GLU A 34 -6.50 -26.63 -14.99
C GLU A 34 -5.79 -25.28 -14.89
N THR A 35 -4.49 -25.33 -14.66
CA THR A 35 -3.64 -24.13 -14.57
C THR A 35 -2.63 -24.13 -15.70
N GLN A 36 -2.60 -23.07 -16.48
CA GLN A 36 -1.60 -22.80 -17.50
C GLN A 36 -0.74 -21.61 -17.09
N VAL A 37 0.57 -21.76 -17.18
CA VAL A 37 1.52 -20.67 -16.90
C VAL A 37 2.27 -20.33 -18.18
N SER A 38 2.22 -19.07 -18.56
CA SER A 38 3.01 -18.51 -19.67
C SER A 38 3.94 -17.43 -19.14
N HIS A 39 5.10 -17.27 -19.77
CA HIS A 39 6.07 -16.24 -19.41
C HIS A 39 6.06 -15.15 -20.46
N LEU A 40 5.98 -13.89 -20.02
CA LEU A 40 6.03 -12.75 -20.89
C LEU A 40 7.48 -12.32 -21.12
N ALA A 41 7.86 -12.18 -22.39
CA ALA A 41 9.05 -11.46 -22.79
C ALA A 41 8.77 -9.95 -22.68
N ILE A 42 9.68 -9.19 -22.08
CA ILE A 42 9.61 -7.73 -22.08
C ILE A 42 10.20 -7.26 -23.40
N GLU A 43 9.33 -6.92 -24.35
CA GLU A 43 9.73 -6.27 -25.60
C GLU A 43 9.23 -4.81 -25.63
N PRO A 44 10.08 -3.86 -26.09
CA PRO A 44 9.85 -2.43 -25.84
C PRO A 44 8.72 -1.75 -26.63
N GLU A 45 8.10 -2.35 -27.62
CA GLU A 45 7.10 -1.66 -28.45
C GLU A 45 5.98 -2.57 -28.94
N SER A 46 4.74 -2.31 -28.50
CA SER A 46 3.55 -2.74 -29.21
C SER A 46 2.47 -1.67 -29.20
N ASN A 47 1.88 -1.40 -30.35
CA ASN A 47 0.72 -0.54 -30.52
C ASN A 47 -0.54 -1.34 -30.23
N LEU A 48 -1.27 -1.00 -29.17
CA LEU A 48 -2.53 -1.64 -28.82
C LEU A 48 -3.69 -0.66 -28.77
N GLU A 49 -4.68 -0.96 -29.57
CA GLU A 49 -6.03 -0.39 -29.48
C GLU A 49 -6.96 -1.46 -28.91
N LYS A 50 -7.32 -1.40 -27.63
CA LYS A 50 -8.50 -2.11 -27.07
C LYS A 50 -8.92 -1.64 -25.68
N GLU A 51 -10.22 -1.75 -25.42
CA GLU A 51 -11.02 -1.23 -24.31
C GLU A 51 -10.90 -2.02 -23.00
N CYS A 52 -9.73 -2.09 -22.36
CA CYS A 52 -9.61 -2.73 -21.04
C CYS A 52 -8.75 -1.89 -20.10
N LYS A 53 -9.15 -1.83 -18.83
CA LYS A 53 -8.36 -1.14 -17.80
C LYS A 53 -7.01 -1.82 -17.64
N PRO A 54 -5.90 -1.15 -17.92
CA PRO A 54 -4.57 -1.71 -17.73
C PRO A 54 -4.28 -1.90 -16.24
N VAL A 55 -3.53 -2.95 -15.91
CA VAL A 55 -3.00 -3.16 -14.57
C VAL A 55 -1.57 -2.68 -14.52
N PHE A 56 -1.28 -1.74 -13.60
CA PHE A 56 0.07 -1.23 -13.42
C PHE A 56 0.91 -2.22 -12.63
N VAL A 57 2.01 -2.62 -13.20
CA VAL A 57 3.04 -3.40 -12.54
C VAL A 57 4.29 -2.53 -12.44
N GLY A 58 4.54 -1.96 -11.26
CA GLY A 58 5.73 -1.16 -11.02
C GLY A 58 6.98 -2.04 -10.91
N LEU A 59 7.92 -1.90 -11.83
CA LEU A 59 9.27 -2.43 -11.71
C LEU A 59 10.15 -1.37 -11.06
N THR A 60 10.56 -1.61 -9.83
CA THR A 60 11.18 -0.62 -8.95
C THR A 60 12.63 -0.25 -9.29
N GLU A 61 13.24 -0.79 -10.35
CA GLU A 61 14.66 -0.50 -10.67
C GLU A 61 14.95 -0.01 -12.07
N GLY A 62 13.97 -0.06 -12.96
CA GLY A 62 14.19 0.32 -14.35
C GLY A 62 13.72 1.71 -14.72
N ARG A 63 13.22 2.54 -13.80
CA ARG A 63 12.50 3.79 -14.16
C ARG A 63 11.25 3.54 -15.01
N GLU A 64 10.82 2.30 -15.13
CA GLU A 64 9.77 1.87 -16.03
C GLU A 64 8.55 1.45 -15.23
N VAL A 65 7.41 1.97 -15.63
CA VAL A 65 6.11 1.48 -15.21
C VAL A 65 5.60 0.58 -16.31
N ILE A 66 5.46 -0.70 -16.00
CA ILE A 66 4.88 -1.65 -16.92
C ILE A 66 3.37 -1.61 -16.78
N LEU A 67 2.71 -1.32 -17.87
CA LEU A 67 1.28 -1.55 -18.05
C LEU A 67 1.07 -2.93 -18.61
N LEU A 68 0.29 -3.72 -17.93
CA LEU A 68 -0.15 -5.02 -18.42
C LEU A 68 -1.61 -4.90 -18.87
N ASP A 69 -1.87 -5.18 -20.14
CA ASP A 69 -3.23 -5.33 -20.63
C ASP A 69 -3.80 -6.68 -20.16
N PRO A 70 -4.87 -6.72 -19.37
CA PRO A 70 -5.39 -7.94 -18.80
C PRO A 70 -6.02 -8.89 -19.83
N VAL A 71 -6.40 -8.39 -21.01
CA VAL A 71 -7.06 -9.19 -22.06
C VAL A 71 -6.07 -9.69 -23.09
N SER A 72 -5.26 -8.81 -23.67
CA SER A 72 -4.24 -9.22 -24.64
C SER A 72 -3.04 -9.85 -23.98
N LYS A 73 -2.84 -9.64 -22.66
CA LYS A 73 -1.70 -10.07 -21.88
C LYS A 73 -0.37 -9.47 -22.35
N GLU A 74 -0.43 -8.38 -23.08
CA GLU A 74 0.75 -7.70 -23.58
C GLU A 74 1.25 -6.67 -22.57
N ILE A 75 2.57 -6.54 -22.48
CA ILE A 75 3.24 -5.58 -21.64
C ILE A 75 3.45 -4.30 -22.45
N ARG A 76 2.98 -3.18 -21.91
CA ARG A 76 3.32 -1.86 -22.40
C ARG A 76 4.36 -1.23 -21.47
N VAL A 77 5.45 -0.76 -22.05
CA VAL A 77 6.38 0.11 -21.36
C VAL A 77 5.86 1.53 -21.49
N GLN A 78 5.55 2.19 -20.39
CA GLN A 78 5.17 3.60 -20.41
C GLN A 78 6.40 4.49 -20.60
N PRO A 79 6.24 5.70 -21.16
CA PRO A 79 7.32 6.66 -21.25
C PRO A 79 7.94 6.88 -19.87
N SER A 80 9.24 6.88 -19.85
CA SER A 80 10.05 7.05 -18.64
C SER A 80 9.63 8.29 -17.86
N PHE A 81 9.44 8.14 -16.57
CA PHE A 81 9.44 9.27 -15.65
C PHE A 81 10.74 10.09 -15.77
N PRO A 82 10.78 11.31 -15.23
CA PRO A 82 12.00 12.12 -15.23
C PRO A 82 13.23 11.32 -14.80
N GLU A 83 14.38 11.63 -15.39
CA GLU A 83 15.60 10.81 -15.34
C GLU A 83 15.98 10.44 -13.91
N ASP A 84 15.78 10.95 -12.88
CA ASP A 84 16.12 10.58 -11.51
C ASP A 84 14.89 10.24 -10.64
N ALA A 85 13.75 9.97 -11.26
CA ALA A 85 12.56 9.49 -10.56
C ALA A 85 12.69 7.99 -10.30
N PHE A 86 12.84 7.57 -9.07
CA PHE A 86 12.85 6.18 -8.67
C PHE A 86 11.53 5.85 -7.96
N PRO A 87 10.49 5.38 -8.68
CA PRO A 87 9.20 5.08 -8.08
C PRO A 87 9.35 3.93 -7.08
N ALA A 88 9.11 4.23 -5.82
CA ALA A 88 9.20 3.27 -4.72
C ALA A 88 7.84 2.68 -4.35
N HIS A 89 6.78 3.48 -4.47
CA HIS A 89 5.42 3.09 -4.13
C HIS A 89 4.42 3.64 -5.13
N ILE A 90 3.29 2.93 -5.26
CA ILE A 90 2.15 3.32 -6.08
C ILE A 90 0.93 3.42 -5.16
N TYR A 91 0.20 4.51 -5.25
CA TYR A 91 -1.06 4.73 -4.55
C TYR A 91 -2.15 5.06 -5.55
N SER A 92 -3.20 4.26 -5.57
CA SER A 92 -4.38 4.54 -6.40
C SER A 92 -5.31 5.49 -5.65
N ASP A 93 -5.76 6.53 -6.34
CA ASP A 93 -6.79 7.42 -5.82
C ASP A 93 -8.15 6.70 -5.87
N PRO A 94 -8.81 6.46 -4.74
CA PRO A 94 -10.04 5.67 -4.70
C PRO A 94 -11.23 6.35 -5.42
N ASN A 95 -11.14 7.65 -5.71
CA ASN A 95 -12.22 8.43 -6.33
C ASN A 95 -11.94 8.86 -7.76
N SER A 96 -10.83 8.43 -8.30
CA SER A 96 -10.47 8.68 -9.69
C SER A 96 -9.71 7.48 -10.24
N SER A 97 -9.59 7.40 -11.56
CA SER A 97 -8.75 6.40 -12.22
C SER A 97 -7.31 6.90 -12.35
N ARG A 98 -6.74 7.45 -11.28
CA ARG A 98 -5.36 7.97 -11.26
C ARG A 98 -4.51 7.16 -10.30
N ASP A 99 -3.31 6.83 -10.78
CA ASP A 99 -2.27 6.22 -9.98
C ASP A 99 -1.14 7.22 -9.75
N TRP A 100 -0.71 7.31 -8.49
CA TRP A 100 0.30 8.24 -8.00
C TRP A 100 1.55 7.47 -7.64
N PHE A 101 2.64 7.76 -8.33
CA PHE A 101 3.95 7.12 -8.15
C PHE A 101 4.82 7.99 -7.27
N MET A 102 5.21 7.46 -6.12
CA MET A 102 6.09 8.13 -5.18
C MET A 102 7.54 7.94 -5.63
N ASN A 103 8.19 8.99 -6.05
CA ASN A 103 9.56 8.98 -6.54
C ASN A 103 10.49 9.35 -5.39
N ASP A 104 10.94 8.35 -4.65
CA ASP A 104 11.81 8.55 -3.47
C ASP A 104 13.27 8.86 -3.87
N GLY A 105 13.62 8.60 -5.13
CA GLY A 105 14.92 8.77 -5.70
C GLY A 105 15.92 7.64 -5.48
N ASP A 106 17.13 7.83 -6.00
CA ASP A 106 18.19 6.83 -5.90
C ASP A 106 18.79 6.79 -4.49
N LYS A 107 18.36 5.83 -3.71
CA LYS A 107 18.88 5.59 -2.36
C LYS A 107 20.31 5.04 -2.34
N GLU A 108 20.76 4.44 -3.44
CA GLU A 108 22.08 3.82 -3.51
C GLU A 108 23.20 4.84 -3.71
N THR A 109 22.92 5.93 -4.41
CA THR A 109 23.90 7.00 -4.62
C THR A 109 24.02 7.95 -3.42
N GLY A 110 23.14 7.85 -2.43
CA GLY A 110 23.06 8.81 -1.32
C GLY A 110 22.74 10.24 -1.76
N ASN A 111 22.37 10.42 -3.02
CA ASN A 111 22.07 11.69 -3.62
C ASN A 111 20.59 12.03 -3.36
N ASP A 112 20.34 12.88 -2.38
CA ASP A 112 19.00 13.42 -2.10
C ASP A 112 18.54 14.45 -3.16
N ARG A 113 19.38 14.74 -4.15
CA ARG A 113 19.08 15.66 -5.27
C ARG A 113 18.30 14.94 -6.35
N LEU A 114 17.08 14.60 -6.03
CA LEU A 114 16.30 13.71 -6.85
C LEU A 114 15.32 14.52 -7.67
N ASN A 115 15.46 14.47 -8.97
CA ASN A 115 14.52 15.00 -9.99
C ASN A 115 13.90 16.38 -9.73
N CYS A 116 13.96 16.90 -8.51
CA CYS A 116 13.56 18.27 -8.10
C CYS A 116 14.73 19.09 -7.55
N GLY A 117 15.96 18.67 -7.77
CA GLY A 117 17.17 19.33 -7.28
C GLY A 117 17.20 19.41 -5.75
N ASP A 118 17.63 20.55 -5.22
CA ASP A 118 17.69 20.82 -3.77
C ASP A 118 16.29 20.92 -3.12
N GLN A 119 15.21 20.91 -3.91
CA GLN A 119 13.84 21.05 -3.42
C GLN A 119 13.22 19.73 -2.97
N GLY A 120 13.82 18.59 -3.31
CA GLY A 120 13.38 17.30 -2.81
C GLY A 120 13.05 16.26 -3.85
N SER A 121 12.15 15.36 -3.48
CA SER A 121 11.64 14.27 -4.28
C SER A 121 10.42 14.70 -5.11
N SER A 122 9.78 13.76 -5.81
CA SER A 122 8.60 14.06 -6.61
C SER A 122 7.55 12.97 -6.52
N VAL A 123 6.37 13.30 -7.03
CA VAL A 123 5.32 12.34 -7.35
C VAL A 123 4.92 12.46 -8.81
N SER A 124 4.78 11.34 -9.49
CA SER A 124 4.31 11.29 -10.88
C SER A 124 2.88 10.76 -10.91
N VAL A 125 2.02 11.40 -11.70
CA VAL A 125 0.60 11.05 -11.78
C VAL A 125 0.28 10.54 -13.16
N VAL A 126 -0.38 9.40 -13.21
CA VAL A 126 -0.85 8.76 -14.44
C VAL A 126 -2.35 8.58 -14.34
N ALA A 127 -3.08 9.04 -15.35
CA ALA A 127 -4.51 8.76 -15.49
C ALA A 127 -4.69 7.45 -16.25
N ASP A 128 -5.57 6.62 -15.74
CA ASP A 128 -6.17 5.53 -16.49
C ASP A 128 -7.29 6.14 -17.34
N THR A 129 -6.98 6.42 -18.58
CA THR A 129 -8.03 6.72 -19.54
C THR A 129 -8.58 5.38 -20.02
N SER A 130 -9.83 5.12 -19.74
CA SER A 130 -10.57 3.89 -20.08
C SER A 130 -10.58 3.54 -21.60
N SER A 131 -9.77 4.23 -22.38
CA SER A 131 -9.56 4.02 -23.80
C SER A 131 -8.08 4.06 -24.14
N SER A 132 -7.46 2.95 -24.30
CA SER A 132 -6.23 2.65 -25.05
C SER A 132 -4.87 3.18 -24.57
N ALA A 133 -4.70 4.20 -23.73
CA ALA A 133 -3.38 4.58 -23.20
C ALA A 133 -3.52 5.31 -21.86
N ALA A 134 -2.84 4.81 -20.83
CA ALA A 134 -2.67 5.58 -19.62
C ALA A 134 -1.94 6.90 -19.95
N ALA A 135 -2.52 8.02 -19.58
CA ALA A 135 -1.97 9.34 -19.86
C ALA A 135 -1.07 9.79 -18.70
N TYR A 136 0.21 10.01 -18.96
CA TYR A 136 1.07 10.72 -18.03
C TYR A 136 0.60 12.16 -17.88
N LEU A 137 0.21 12.56 -16.66
CA LEU A 137 -0.33 13.89 -16.38
C LEU A 137 0.75 14.88 -15.95
N GLY A 138 1.83 14.40 -15.33
CA GLY A 138 2.93 15.23 -14.90
C GLY A 138 3.65 14.69 -13.67
N THR A 139 4.76 15.36 -13.34
CA THR A 139 5.53 15.15 -12.12
C THR A 139 5.49 16.42 -11.28
N ILE A 140 5.27 16.27 -9.97
CA ILE A 140 5.09 17.35 -9.01
C ILE A 140 6.20 17.21 -7.98
N CYS A 141 6.99 18.27 -7.77
CA CYS A 141 8.00 18.30 -6.73
C CYS A 141 7.37 18.38 -5.34
N VAL A 142 7.87 17.56 -4.43
CA VAL A 142 7.47 17.50 -3.02
C VAL A 142 8.70 17.49 -2.13
N GLY A 143 8.54 17.47 -0.81
CA GLY A 143 9.64 17.40 0.13
C GLY A 143 10.40 16.06 0.06
N ARG A 144 11.49 15.96 0.82
CA ARG A 144 12.45 14.84 0.74
C ARG A 144 12.00 13.60 1.51
N GLY A 145 12.41 12.45 0.99
CA GLY A 145 12.39 11.16 1.67
C GLY A 145 11.35 10.20 1.13
N HIS A 146 11.10 9.16 1.93
CA HIS A 146 10.10 8.14 1.64
C HIS A 146 8.70 8.71 1.82
N HIS A 147 7.81 8.44 0.87
CA HIS A 147 6.49 9.07 0.79
C HIS A 147 5.37 8.07 0.97
N GLN A 148 4.31 8.54 1.62
CA GLN A 148 2.97 7.91 1.59
C GLN A 148 1.97 8.92 1.09
N ALA A 149 0.86 8.42 0.50
CA ALA A 149 -0.21 9.26 0.01
C ALA A 149 -1.53 8.92 0.68
N ALA A 150 -2.34 9.96 0.95
CA ALA A 150 -3.76 9.85 1.27
C ALA A 150 -4.54 10.81 0.38
N PHE A 151 -5.72 10.38 -0.04
CA PHE A 151 -6.58 11.16 -0.93
C PHE A 151 -7.86 11.52 -0.21
N THR A 152 -8.16 12.81 -0.15
CA THR A 152 -9.41 13.31 0.41
C THR A 152 -10.45 13.52 -0.68
N TYR A 153 -11.70 13.35 -0.30
CA TYR A 153 -12.85 13.50 -1.18
C TYR A 153 -14.13 13.75 -0.38
N PRO A 154 -15.15 14.38 -0.99
CA PRO A 154 -16.45 14.50 -0.38
C PRO A 154 -17.08 13.14 -0.07
N SER A 155 -17.69 13.02 1.09
CA SER A 155 -18.48 11.86 1.51
C SER A 155 -19.84 12.34 2.04
N ASP A 156 -20.76 11.41 2.27
CA ASP A 156 -22.06 11.75 2.89
C ASP A 156 -21.89 12.38 4.26
N SER A 157 -20.87 11.95 5.03
CA SER A 157 -20.57 12.49 6.36
C SER A 157 -19.78 13.80 6.31
N ALA A 158 -19.06 14.07 5.21
CA ALA A 158 -18.21 15.25 5.06
C ALA A 158 -18.25 15.79 3.61
N PRO A 159 -19.42 16.32 3.16
CA PRO A 159 -19.64 16.69 1.76
C PRO A 159 -18.82 17.91 1.30
N GLN A 160 -18.29 18.69 2.22
CA GLN A 160 -17.48 19.89 1.92
C GLN A 160 -15.97 19.59 1.73
N VAL A 161 -15.52 18.37 2.01
CA VAL A 161 -14.10 18.03 1.92
C VAL A 161 -13.63 18.11 0.45
N PRO A 162 -12.54 18.82 0.16
CA PRO A 162 -12.05 18.95 -1.22
C PRO A 162 -11.36 17.67 -1.69
N HIS A 163 -11.27 17.50 -3.01
CA HIS A 163 -10.40 16.50 -3.62
C HIS A 163 -8.94 16.98 -3.56
N THR A 164 -8.16 16.38 -2.68
CA THR A 164 -6.77 16.77 -2.43
C THR A 164 -5.91 15.53 -2.16
N ALA A 165 -4.67 15.54 -2.61
CA ALA A 165 -3.70 14.52 -2.26
C ALA A 165 -2.75 15.05 -1.19
N TYR A 166 -2.55 14.28 -0.13
CA TYR A 166 -1.61 14.54 0.96
C TYR A 166 -0.42 13.59 0.80
N ILE A 167 0.78 14.14 0.74
CA ILE A 167 2.02 13.37 0.52
C ILE A 167 2.95 13.63 1.71
N SER A 168 3.28 12.58 2.47
CA SER A 168 4.22 12.69 3.58
C SER A 168 5.66 12.80 3.07
N ASN A 169 6.45 13.70 3.64
CA ASN A 169 7.86 13.92 3.33
C ASN A 169 8.69 13.48 4.55
N LEU A 170 9.13 12.22 4.57
CA LEU A 170 9.71 11.58 5.75
C LEU A 170 10.93 12.34 6.31
N LYS A 171 11.84 12.78 5.42
CA LYS A 171 13.09 13.45 5.81
C LYS A 171 12.90 14.92 6.19
N ASP A 172 11.89 15.57 5.62
CA ASP A 172 11.63 16.98 5.93
C ASP A 172 10.69 17.16 7.13
N GLY A 173 9.99 16.09 7.55
CA GLY A 173 9.01 16.17 8.62
C GLY A 173 7.82 17.06 8.26
N THR A 174 7.39 17.01 6.99
CA THR A 174 6.30 17.82 6.45
C THR A 174 5.31 16.97 5.66
N ILE A 175 4.18 17.55 5.29
CA ILE A 175 3.24 16.99 4.33
C ILE A 175 3.02 18.00 3.20
N SER A 176 3.25 17.59 1.96
CA SER A 176 2.85 18.37 0.78
C SER A 176 1.38 18.10 0.47
N VAL A 177 0.59 19.14 0.28
CA VAL A 177 -0.83 19.09 -0.08
C VAL A 177 -0.97 19.50 -1.53
N ILE A 178 -1.56 18.63 -2.36
CA ILE A 178 -1.64 18.81 -3.80
C ILE A 178 -3.10 18.83 -4.22
N GLY A 179 -3.50 19.84 -4.98
CA GLY A 179 -4.84 19.92 -5.57
C GLY A 179 -5.09 18.75 -6.50
N ASN A 180 -6.21 18.04 -6.32
CA ASN A 180 -6.51 16.79 -7.03
C ASN A 180 -7.86 16.84 -7.80
N ASP A 181 -8.49 18.00 -7.88
CA ASP A 181 -9.72 18.22 -8.63
C ASP A 181 -9.41 18.84 -10.01
N PRO A 182 -9.60 18.12 -11.13
CA PRO A 182 -9.33 18.67 -12.46
C PRO A 182 -10.25 19.87 -12.83
N ARG A 183 -11.37 20.04 -12.11
CA ARG A 183 -12.25 21.20 -12.30
C ARG A 183 -11.66 22.48 -11.69
N GLN A 184 -10.69 22.36 -10.80
CA GLN A 184 -9.95 23.44 -10.14
C GLN A 184 -8.61 23.69 -10.86
N ALA A 185 -8.65 24.10 -12.12
CA ALA A 185 -7.47 24.21 -12.99
C ALA A 185 -6.32 25.05 -12.40
N GLY A 186 -6.61 26.00 -11.51
CA GLY A 186 -5.62 26.83 -10.80
C GLY A 186 -4.71 26.01 -9.89
N ASP A 187 -5.27 25.02 -9.21
CA ASP A 187 -4.63 24.24 -8.14
C ASP A 187 -4.34 22.79 -8.57
N TYR A 188 -4.94 22.35 -9.67
CA TYR A 188 -4.83 20.97 -10.12
C TYR A 188 -3.38 20.56 -10.37
N LEU A 189 -2.95 19.47 -9.75
CA LEU A 189 -1.59 18.91 -9.78
C LEU A 189 -0.50 19.93 -9.37
N LYS A 190 -0.84 20.83 -8.43
CA LYS A 190 0.09 21.76 -7.82
C LYS A 190 0.10 21.64 -6.31
N VAL A 191 1.25 21.87 -5.69
CA VAL A 191 1.33 22.00 -4.24
C VAL A 191 0.62 23.28 -3.83
N VAL A 192 -0.47 23.14 -3.07
CA VAL A 192 -1.31 24.24 -2.58
C VAL A 192 -0.99 24.62 -1.14
N ALA A 193 -0.40 23.69 -0.37
CA ALA A 193 0.06 23.92 1.00
C ALA A 193 1.18 22.96 1.37
N THR A 194 1.98 23.35 2.36
CA THR A 194 2.94 22.48 3.05
C THR A 194 2.67 22.55 4.55
N ILE A 195 2.38 21.41 5.17
CA ILE A 195 2.09 21.29 6.60
C ILE A 195 3.38 20.92 7.31
N ASN A 196 3.84 21.77 8.23
CA ASN A 196 4.97 21.47 9.11
C ASN A 196 4.48 20.63 10.29
N LEU A 197 5.11 19.46 10.50
CA LEU A 197 4.75 18.50 11.56
C LEU A 197 5.61 18.67 12.83
N CYS A 198 6.49 19.64 12.87
CA CYS A 198 7.37 19.89 14.01
C CYS A 198 6.57 19.96 15.32
N GLU A 199 7.08 19.29 16.34
CA GLU A 199 6.65 19.40 17.74
C GLU A 199 7.87 19.89 18.52
N PRO A 200 8.04 21.24 18.68
CA PRO A 200 9.28 21.83 19.19
C PRO A 200 9.72 21.27 20.56
N GLU A 201 8.76 20.90 21.39
CA GLU A 201 9.03 20.30 22.70
C GLU A 201 9.59 18.87 22.64
N LYS A 202 9.50 18.22 21.47
CA LYS A 202 10.03 16.87 21.21
C LYS A 202 11.28 16.86 20.33
N GLU A 203 11.68 18.02 19.82
CA GLU A 203 12.93 18.15 19.09
C GLU A 203 14.14 17.99 20.03
N LYS A 204 15.12 17.20 19.59
CA LYS A 204 16.30 16.88 20.41
C LYS A 204 17.28 18.03 20.49
N GLU A 205 17.33 18.88 19.46
CA GLU A 205 18.25 20.00 19.31
C GLU A 205 17.48 21.19 18.72
N GLY A 206 16.46 21.67 19.43
CA GLY A 206 15.61 22.74 18.95
C GLY A 206 15.70 23.98 19.84
N ASP A 207 15.60 25.13 19.22
CA ASP A 207 15.42 26.45 19.90
C ASP A 207 13.94 26.71 20.23
N GLY A 208 13.08 25.69 20.14
CA GLY A 208 11.62 25.82 20.29
C GLY A 208 10.91 26.34 19.04
N SER A 209 11.60 26.48 17.92
CA SER A 209 11.01 26.94 16.67
C SER A 209 10.37 25.81 15.84
N MET A 210 9.47 26.18 14.94
CA MET A 210 8.83 25.27 13.97
C MET A 210 9.78 25.02 12.79
N ALA A 211 10.84 24.26 13.02
CA ALA A 211 11.87 23.99 12.01
C ALA A 211 11.42 22.96 10.95
N ALA A 212 12.00 23.06 9.77
CA ALA A 212 12.05 22.00 8.76
C ALA A 212 13.44 22.02 8.11
N PRO A 213 14.12 20.88 7.97
CA PRO A 213 13.68 19.54 8.38
C PRO A 213 13.59 19.37 9.91
N ASN A 214 12.73 18.43 10.35
CA ASN A 214 12.50 18.13 11.77
C ASN A 214 12.41 16.61 12.00
N ASN A 215 12.30 16.20 13.28
CA ASN A 215 12.31 14.79 13.66
C ASN A 215 10.91 14.14 13.70
N ALA A 216 9.91 14.66 13.03
CA ALA A 216 8.58 14.04 12.96
C ALA A 216 8.61 12.68 12.28
N PHE A 217 9.41 12.52 11.23
CA PHE A 217 9.48 11.29 10.40
C PHE A 217 8.10 10.75 10.07
N PRO A 218 7.25 11.51 9.34
CA PRO A 218 5.88 11.11 9.02
C PRO A 218 5.88 9.80 8.21
N HIS A 219 5.23 8.77 8.77
CA HIS A 219 5.10 7.47 8.13
C HIS A 219 3.84 6.78 8.62
N GLY A 220 2.79 6.85 7.85
CA GLY A 220 1.44 6.44 8.17
C GLY A 220 0.51 7.61 7.90
N LEU A 221 -0.15 7.60 6.73
CA LEU A 221 -0.99 8.70 6.27
C LEU A 221 -2.27 8.10 5.69
N VAL A 222 -3.43 8.44 6.27
CA VAL A 222 -4.72 7.92 5.85
C VAL A 222 -5.81 8.99 5.93
N TYR A 223 -6.86 8.84 5.13
CA TYR A 223 -8.06 9.65 5.19
C TYR A 223 -9.25 8.82 5.67
N SER A 224 -10.03 9.34 6.59
CA SER A 224 -11.30 8.76 6.98
C SER A 224 -12.46 9.55 6.36
N PRO A 225 -13.22 8.95 5.43
CA PRO A 225 -14.40 9.61 4.86
C PRO A 225 -15.52 9.82 5.90
N LEU A 226 -15.53 9.05 6.98
CA LEU A 226 -16.52 9.21 8.05
C LEU A 226 -16.27 10.45 8.90
N SER A 227 -15.03 10.70 9.32
CA SER A 227 -14.68 11.90 10.10
C SER A 227 -14.35 13.11 9.23
N GLY A 228 -14.10 12.91 7.93
CA GLY A 228 -13.62 13.97 7.03
C GLY A 228 -12.22 14.49 7.37
N LYS A 229 -11.41 13.72 8.10
CA LYS A 229 -10.07 14.13 8.56
C LYS A 229 -8.96 13.24 7.98
N VAL A 230 -7.79 13.83 7.82
CA VAL A 230 -6.54 13.11 7.49
C VAL A 230 -5.80 12.83 8.79
N TYR A 231 -5.34 11.60 8.94
CA TYR A 231 -4.55 11.12 10.08
C TYR A 231 -3.14 10.84 9.61
N ASN A 232 -2.16 11.41 10.31
CA ASN A 232 -0.75 11.18 10.04
C ASN A 232 -0.01 10.76 11.30
N LEU A 233 0.83 9.75 11.20
CA LEU A 233 1.70 9.32 12.28
C LEU A 233 3.07 10.01 12.17
N ASN A 234 3.38 10.86 13.13
CA ASN A 234 4.71 11.41 13.37
C ASN A 234 5.54 10.34 14.11
N ASN A 235 6.13 9.42 13.34
CA ASN A 235 6.79 8.24 13.88
C ASN A 235 7.95 8.60 14.84
N GLY A 236 8.68 9.68 14.53
CA GLY A 236 9.78 10.16 15.37
C GLY A 236 9.35 10.67 16.73
N TYR A 237 8.17 11.27 16.82
CA TYR A 237 7.60 11.79 18.07
C TYR A 237 6.67 10.79 18.76
N GLY A 238 6.21 9.77 18.04
CA GLY A 238 5.19 8.84 18.54
C GLY A 238 3.82 9.48 18.71
N THR A 239 3.47 10.43 17.84
CA THR A 239 2.23 11.22 17.88
C THR A 239 1.44 10.97 16.61
N MET A 240 0.16 10.74 16.72
CA MET A 240 -0.79 10.79 15.61
C MET A 240 -1.42 12.18 15.57
N VAL A 241 -1.34 12.86 14.43
CA VAL A 241 -1.95 14.18 14.21
C VAL A 241 -3.18 14.05 13.32
N LEU A 242 -4.21 14.84 13.62
CA LEU A 242 -5.43 14.99 12.83
C LEU A 242 -5.35 16.31 12.07
N ILE A 243 -5.59 16.24 10.78
CA ILE A 243 -5.51 17.39 9.87
C ILE A 243 -6.89 17.64 9.28
N ASP A 244 -7.34 18.90 9.33
CA ASP A 244 -8.56 19.34 8.67
C ASP A 244 -8.29 19.67 7.19
N PRO A 245 -8.92 18.94 6.24
CA PRO A 245 -8.70 19.19 4.81
C PRO A 245 -9.24 20.53 4.30
N LEU A 246 -10.10 21.20 5.04
CA LEU A 246 -10.67 22.49 4.62
C LEU A 246 -9.66 23.64 4.69
N ASN A 247 -8.73 23.56 5.64
CA ASN A 247 -7.74 24.63 5.87
C ASN A 247 -6.32 24.08 6.02
N HIS A 248 -6.13 22.77 5.88
CA HIS A 248 -4.85 22.07 6.01
C HIS A 248 -4.19 22.24 7.39
N ALA A 249 -4.96 22.53 8.42
CA ALA A 249 -4.47 22.75 9.78
C ALA A 249 -4.45 21.44 10.58
N ILE A 250 -3.45 21.29 11.46
CA ILE A 250 -3.45 20.27 12.49
C ILE A 250 -4.44 20.71 13.57
N VAL A 251 -5.49 19.92 13.80
CA VAL A 251 -6.55 20.22 14.75
C VAL A 251 -6.42 19.46 16.07
N GLU A 252 -5.82 18.28 16.04
CA GLU A 252 -5.63 17.44 17.23
C GLU A 252 -4.33 16.66 17.16
N ARG A 253 -3.85 16.23 18.34
CA ARG A 253 -2.70 15.35 18.52
C ARG A 253 -3.00 14.30 19.59
N HIS A 254 -2.68 13.05 19.30
CA HIS A 254 -2.84 11.92 20.20
C HIS A 254 -1.49 11.24 20.43
N ASP A 255 -1.22 10.78 21.66
CA ASP A 255 -0.07 9.90 21.91
C ASP A 255 -0.33 8.55 21.24
N PHE A 256 0.58 8.17 20.34
CA PHE A 256 0.44 6.95 19.54
C PHE A 256 1.79 6.22 19.42
N LYS A 257 2.50 6.12 20.53
CA LYS A 257 3.85 5.54 20.62
C LYS A 257 3.88 4.06 20.25
N GLY A 258 4.99 3.66 19.63
CA GLY A 258 5.26 2.26 19.30
C GLY A 258 4.58 1.78 18.02
N HIS A 259 4.06 2.70 17.21
CA HIS A 259 3.53 2.44 15.88
C HIS A 259 4.47 3.01 14.82
N SER A 260 4.42 2.44 13.63
CA SER A 260 5.26 2.83 12.49
C SER A 260 4.47 3.03 11.20
N ASN A 261 3.17 2.75 11.19
CA ASN A 261 2.29 2.99 10.06
C ASN A 261 0.84 3.02 10.52
N LEU A 262 -0.04 3.61 9.70
CA LEU A 262 -1.49 3.66 9.87
C LEU A 262 -2.19 3.01 8.68
N PHE A 263 -3.37 2.47 8.91
CA PHE A 263 -4.35 2.13 7.90
C PHE A 263 -5.76 2.36 8.43
N VAL A 264 -6.71 2.59 7.55
CA VAL A 264 -8.10 2.90 7.89
C VAL A 264 -9.01 1.77 7.43
N THR A 265 -10.02 1.44 8.22
CA THR A 265 -11.05 0.47 7.81
C THR A 265 -11.84 0.99 6.61
N PRO A 266 -12.36 0.11 5.73
CA PRO A 266 -13.08 0.53 4.53
C PRO A 266 -14.29 1.44 4.78
N ASP A 267 -14.95 1.30 5.94
CA ASP A 267 -16.04 2.18 6.38
C ASP A 267 -15.56 3.54 6.94
N GLY A 268 -14.24 3.72 7.07
CA GLY A 268 -13.62 4.94 7.58
C GLY A 268 -13.73 5.14 9.09
N ARG A 269 -14.32 4.19 9.86
CA ARG A 269 -14.57 4.38 11.28
C ARG A 269 -13.33 4.21 12.15
N TYR A 270 -12.48 3.27 11.83
CA TYR A 270 -11.32 2.98 12.67
C TYR A 270 -10.01 3.24 11.93
N VAL A 271 -9.10 3.95 12.59
CA VAL A 271 -7.70 4.06 12.18
C VAL A 271 -6.91 3.05 13.00
N ILE A 272 -6.23 2.15 12.33
CA ILE A 272 -5.45 1.10 12.97
C ILE A 272 -3.97 1.43 12.81
N GLY A 273 -3.29 1.61 13.94
CA GLY A 273 -1.85 1.75 13.98
C GLY A 273 -1.18 0.39 14.09
N ARG A 274 -0.18 0.15 13.23
CA ARG A 274 0.70 -1.01 13.38
C ARG A 274 2.10 -0.60 13.77
N GLY A 275 2.75 -1.43 14.60
CA GLY A 275 4.12 -1.21 15.02
C GLY A 275 4.79 -2.49 15.49
N ALA A 276 6.04 -2.37 15.93
CA ALA A 276 6.78 -3.48 16.48
C ALA A 276 7.74 -3.00 17.58
N ASP A 277 7.62 -3.61 18.72
CA ASP A 277 8.59 -3.47 19.81
C ASP A 277 9.75 -4.44 19.60
N ARG A 278 10.95 -3.89 19.42
CA ARG A 278 12.21 -4.61 19.22
C ARG A 278 13.19 -4.36 20.37
N LYS A 279 12.78 -3.57 21.38
CA LYS A 279 13.68 -3.09 22.44
C LYS A 279 13.42 -3.73 23.80
N SER A 280 12.16 -4.02 24.11
CA SER A 280 11.75 -4.51 25.44
C SER A 280 12.21 -5.95 25.70
N ASP A 281 12.31 -6.76 24.65
CA ASP A 281 12.79 -8.15 24.77
C ASP A 281 13.93 -8.39 23.76
N PRO A 282 15.14 -8.75 24.22
CA PRO A 282 16.28 -8.98 23.31
C PRO A 282 16.13 -10.22 22.42
N ARG A 283 15.20 -11.12 22.74
CA ARG A 283 14.98 -12.38 22.01
C ARG A 283 13.71 -12.38 21.16
N HIS A 284 12.79 -11.47 21.40
CA HIS A 284 11.47 -11.49 20.78
C HIS A 284 11.11 -10.14 20.20
N VAL A 285 10.46 -10.15 19.05
CA VAL A 285 9.77 -9.00 18.47
C VAL A 285 8.30 -9.10 18.83
N ILE A 286 7.70 -8.00 19.26
CA ILE A 286 6.27 -7.94 19.60
C ILE A 286 5.60 -6.99 18.62
N ALA A 287 4.81 -7.53 17.69
CA ALA A 287 3.96 -6.69 16.84
C ALA A 287 2.83 -6.09 17.68
N ARG A 288 2.48 -4.86 17.36
CA ARG A 288 1.42 -4.11 18.02
C ARG A 288 0.43 -3.57 17.01
N LEU A 289 -0.85 -3.78 17.30
CA LEU A 289 -1.97 -3.15 16.59
C LEU A 289 -2.80 -2.39 17.63
N SER A 290 -3.11 -1.12 17.34
CA SER A 290 -4.01 -0.30 18.17
C SER A 290 -5.12 0.28 17.30
N VAL A 291 -6.33 0.22 17.79
CA VAL A 291 -7.54 0.65 17.08
C VAL A 291 -7.99 1.98 17.65
N PHE A 292 -7.94 3.03 16.85
CA PHE A 292 -8.45 4.36 17.18
C PHE A 292 -9.83 4.54 16.55
N ASP A 293 -10.83 4.87 17.34
CA ASP A 293 -12.20 5.17 16.87
C ASP A 293 -12.30 6.67 16.54
N VAL A 294 -12.53 6.99 15.27
CA VAL A 294 -12.57 8.38 14.78
C VAL A 294 -13.78 9.18 15.31
N LEU A 295 -14.81 8.49 15.83
CA LEU A 295 -16.01 9.16 16.39
C LEU A 295 -15.83 9.51 17.86
N SER A 296 -15.21 8.64 18.65
CA SER A 296 -14.95 8.92 20.07
C SER A 296 -13.65 9.65 20.34
N GLY A 297 -12.66 9.56 19.42
CA GLY A 297 -11.30 10.07 19.63
C GLY A 297 -10.48 9.22 20.59
N GLU A 298 -10.89 8.00 20.88
CA GLU A 298 -10.24 7.10 21.83
C GLU A 298 -9.55 5.92 21.12
N THR A 299 -8.64 5.27 21.85
CA THR A 299 -7.96 4.04 21.40
C THR A 299 -8.41 2.84 22.25
N PRO A 300 -9.62 2.33 22.03
CA PRO A 300 -10.23 1.32 22.90
C PRO A 300 -9.64 -0.10 22.69
N GLY A 301 -9.01 -0.37 21.55
CA GLY A 301 -8.53 -1.71 21.20
C GLY A 301 -7.02 -1.77 21.05
N ARG A 302 -6.40 -2.83 21.60
CA ARG A 302 -4.97 -3.14 21.42
C ARG A 302 -4.74 -4.64 21.34
N THR A 303 -3.97 -5.06 20.35
CA THR A 303 -3.56 -6.45 20.15
C THR A 303 -2.03 -6.51 20.05
N GLU A 304 -1.42 -7.45 20.77
CA GLU A 304 0.02 -7.73 20.71
C GLU A 304 0.25 -9.16 20.27
N LEU A 305 1.21 -9.34 19.35
CA LEU A 305 1.55 -10.64 18.76
C LEU A 305 3.05 -10.87 18.95
N ARG A 306 3.38 -11.90 19.72
CA ARG A 306 4.77 -12.28 19.99
C ARG A 306 5.38 -13.01 18.79
N ASP A 307 6.64 -12.71 18.50
CA ASP A 307 7.42 -13.28 17.39
C ASP A 307 6.82 -13.01 16.01
N ILE A 308 6.17 -11.86 15.88
CA ILE A 308 5.59 -11.37 14.66
C ILE A 308 6.19 -10.00 14.31
N TYR A 309 6.54 -9.82 13.05
CA TYR A 309 6.72 -8.52 12.43
C TYR A 309 5.75 -8.41 11.24
N ILE A 310 4.80 -7.48 11.32
CA ILE A 310 3.79 -7.27 10.29
C ILE A 310 4.45 -6.52 9.12
N SER A 311 4.49 -7.15 7.94
CA SER A 311 5.04 -6.56 6.72
C SER A 311 3.99 -5.75 5.97
N LYS A 312 2.86 -6.38 5.61
CA LYS A 312 1.78 -5.75 4.85
C LYS A 312 0.42 -6.09 5.45
N TYR A 313 -0.58 -5.33 5.06
CA TYR A 313 -1.97 -5.49 5.50
C TYR A 313 -2.93 -5.34 4.31
N TYR A 314 -4.03 -6.06 4.38
CA TYR A 314 -5.07 -6.05 3.35
C TYR A 314 -6.43 -6.31 3.99
N PHE A 315 -7.47 -5.67 3.47
CA PHE A 315 -8.85 -5.96 3.85
C PHE A 315 -9.53 -6.82 2.77
N ASN A 316 -10.48 -7.65 3.19
CA ASN A 316 -11.41 -8.22 2.24
C ASN A 316 -12.41 -7.15 1.73
N ALA A 317 -13.17 -7.46 0.67
CA ALA A 317 -14.11 -6.51 0.07
C ALA A 317 -15.16 -5.98 1.06
N GLN A 318 -15.57 -6.82 2.00
CA GLN A 318 -16.56 -6.47 3.02
C GLN A 318 -16.00 -5.63 4.16
N GLY A 319 -14.69 -5.51 4.30
CA GLY A 319 -14.05 -4.87 5.46
C GLY A 319 -14.17 -5.67 6.76
N SER A 320 -14.69 -6.90 6.70
CA SER A 320 -14.92 -7.75 7.87
C SER A 320 -13.71 -8.59 8.27
N LYS A 321 -12.70 -8.71 7.40
CA LYS A 321 -11.47 -9.45 7.66
C LYS A 321 -10.24 -8.60 7.34
N LEU A 322 -9.21 -8.75 8.17
CA LEU A 322 -7.88 -8.16 7.97
C LEU A 322 -6.86 -9.30 7.78
N TYR A 323 -6.14 -9.24 6.68
CA TYR A 323 -5.05 -10.14 6.34
C TYR A 323 -3.72 -9.45 6.59
N LEU A 324 -2.85 -10.06 7.38
CA LEU A 324 -1.52 -9.54 7.70
C LEU A 324 -0.45 -10.54 7.24
N THR A 325 0.48 -10.07 6.41
CA THR A 325 1.66 -10.84 6.06
C THR A 325 2.79 -10.53 7.03
N THR A 326 3.66 -11.49 7.27
CA THR A 326 4.79 -11.34 8.16
C THR A 326 6.11 -11.25 7.40
N GLY A 327 7.15 -10.76 8.06
CA GLY A 327 8.46 -10.56 7.46
C GLY A 327 9.60 -10.55 8.46
N LYS A 328 10.82 -10.30 7.96
CA LYS A 328 12.05 -10.24 8.77
C LYS A 328 12.18 -8.88 9.45
N SER A 329 12.61 -8.86 10.70
CA SER A 329 12.92 -7.64 11.46
C SER A 329 13.72 -7.96 12.73
N GLY A 330 14.29 -6.93 13.35
CA GLY A 330 15.02 -7.05 14.63
C GLY A 330 16.45 -7.56 14.48
N THR A 331 17.05 -7.90 15.62
CA THR A 331 18.41 -8.44 15.71
C THR A 331 18.49 -9.88 15.19
N PRO A 332 19.68 -10.41 14.88
CA PRO A 332 19.84 -11.81 14.51
C PRO A 332 19.28 -12.80 15.56
N GLU A 333 19.34 -12.46 16.85
CA GLU A 333 18.76 -13.29 17.90
C GLU A 333 17.23 -13.30 17.87
N GLN A 334 16.62 -12.14 17.67
CA GLN A 334 15.17 -12.02 17.53
C GLN A 334 14.66 -12.74 16.27
N GLN A 335 15.42 -12.68 15.18
CA GLN A 335 15.04 -13.33 13.92
C GLN A 335 14.95 -14.85 14.00
N LYS A 336 15.64 -15.50 14.94
CA LYS A 336 15.53 -16.96 15.16
C LYS A 336 14.13 -17.39 15.60
N ASN A 337 13.41 -16.51 16.29
CA ASN A 337 12.06 -16.78 16.81
C ASN A 337 10.95 -16.23 15.93
N LEU A 338 11.26 -15.32 14.99
CA LEU A 338 10.27 -14.69 14.13
C LEU A 338 9.56 -15.68 13.21
N LYS A 339 8.24 -15.62 13.20
CA LYS A 339 7.39 -16.27 12.21
C LYS A 339 7.36 -15.42 10.94
N THR A 340 8.34 -15.58 10.06
CA THR A 340 8.49 -14.76 8.85
C THR A 340 7.65 -15.23 7.68
N ASP A 341 7.00 -16.38 7.79
CA ASP A 341 6.25 -17.10 6.77
C ASP A 341 4.75 -17.22 7.11
N ALA A 342 4.25 -16.40 8.03
CA ALA A 342 2.86 -16.46 8.43
C ALA A 342 1.97 -15.50 7.63
N LEU A 343 0.78 -15.96 7.30
CA LEU A 343 -0.37 -15.16 6.93
C LEU A 343 -1.39 -15.25 8.07
N LEU A 344 -1.67 -14.11 8.69
CA LEU A 344 -2.61 -14.00 9.80
C LEU A 344 -3.92 -13.40 9.30
N ILE A 345 -5.05 -13.99 9.68
CA ILE A 345 -6.38 -13.52 9.31
C ILE A 345 -7.14 -13.16 10.58
N PHE A 346 -7.58 -11.92 10.66
CA PHE A 346 -8.36 -11.39 11.77
C PHE A 346 -9.81 -11.16 11.37
N ASP A 347 -10.72 -11.50 12.25
CA ASP A 347 -12.12 -11.06 12.23
C ASP A 347 -12.21 -9.64 12.80
N LEU A 348 -12.84 -8.75 12.05
CA LEU A 348 -13.05 -7.34 12.41
C LEU A 348 -14.51 -7.03 12.71
N THR A 349 -15.41 -8.01 12.72
CA THR A 349 -16.86 -7.76 12.94
C THR A 349 -17.19 -7.20 14.32
N ALA A 350 -16.29 -7.40 15.29
CA ALA A 350 -16.44 -6.92 16.66
C ALA A 350 -15.47 -5.75 17.00
N LEU A 351 -14.97 -5.00 15.99
CA LEU A 351 -14.13 -3.82 16.29
C LEU A 351 -14.75 -2.94 17.38
N PRO A 352 -13.95 -2.45 18.35
CA PRO A 352 -12.48 -2.37 18.36
C PRO A 352 -11.72 -3.64 18.78
N GLU A 353 -12.39 -4.73 19.11
CA GLU A 353 -11.77 -6.00 19.39
C GLU A 353 -11.44 -6.73 18.07
N MET A 354 -10.17 -7.06 17.87
CA MET A 354 -9.69 -7.83 16.73
C MET A 354 -9.39 -9.26 17.16
N LYS A 355 -10.03 -10.24 16.53
CA LYS A 355 -9.85 -11.66 16.84
C LYS A 355 -9.05 -12.35 15.76
N LEU A 356 -7.89 -12.91 16.11
CA LEU A 356 -7.14 -13.80 15.20
C LEU A 356 -7.97 -15.09 14.99
N ILE A 357 -8.40 -15.34 13.76
CA ILE A 357 -9.23 -16.51 13.41
C ILE A 357 -8.44 -17.59 12.66
N LYS A 358 -7.35 -17.21 11.96
CA LYS A 358 -6.52 -18.15 11.20
C LYS A 358 -5.07 -17.70 11.16
N GLU A 359 -4.15 -18.67 11.24
CA GLU A 359 -2.72 -18.51 10.95
C GLU A 359 -2.31 -19.60 9.96
N HIS A 360 -1.91 -19.20 8.75
CA HIS A 360 -1.28 -20.10 7.79
C HIS A 360 0.23 -19.95 7.85
N ARG A 361 0.94 -21.09 7.78
CA ARG A 361 2.40 -21.13 7.62
C ARG A 361 2.67 -21.47 6.16
N LEU A 362 3.14 -20.49 5.40
CA LEU A 362 3.32 -20.60 3.94
C LEU A 362 4.69 -21.19 3.57
N GLY A 363 5.57 -21.41 4.55
CA GLY A 363 6.93 -21.91 4.35
C GLY A 363 7.91 -20.87 3.79
N CYS A 364 7.44 -19.68 3.45
CA CYS A 364 8.24 -18.53 3.03
C CYS A 364 7.46 -17.23 3.21
N SER A 365 8.16 -16.09 3.12
CA SER A 365 7.49 -14.78 3.24
C SER A 365 6.50 -14.55 2.10
N SER A 366 5.30 -14.08 2.43
CA SER A 366 4.34 -13.62 1.42
C SER A 366 4.79 -12.30 0.80
N GLY A 367 4.86 -12.24 -0.52
CA GLY A 367 5.20 -11.02 -1.26
C GLY A 367 4.05 -10.00 -1.27
N SER A 368 2.84 -10.45 -1.61
CA SER A 368 1.61 -9.64 -1.66
C SER A 368 0.38 -10.51 -1.68
N LEU A 369 -0.77 -9.90 -1.42
CA LEU A 369 -2.07 -10.52 -1.64
C LEU A 369 -2.80 -9.86 -2.81
N ALA A 370 -3.56 -10.66 -3.55
CA ALA A 370 -4.56 -10.21 -4.51
C ALA A 370 -5.91 -10.83 -4.13
N PHE A 371 -7.00 -10.20 -4.56
CA PHE A 371 -8.35 -10.60 -4.16
C PHE A 371 -9.25 -10.74 -5.38
N LEU A 372 -9.94 -11.86 -5.47
CA LEU A 372 -11.08 -12.01 -6.35
C LEU A 372 -12.34 -11.64 -5.57
N ASN A 373 -12.95 -10.55 -5.98
CA ASN A 373 -14.17 -10.03 -5.36
C ASN A 373 -15.34 -10.20 -6.33
N GLU A 374 -16.43 -10.77 -5.84
CA GLU A 374 -17.66 -11.01 -6.58
C GLU A 374 -18.84 -10.55 -5.74
N ASP A 375 -19.76 -9.78 -6.33
CA ASP A 375 -20.95 -9.26 -5.65
C ASP A 375 -20.66 -8.58 -4.30
N GLY A 376 -19.56 -7.82 -4.22
CA GLY A 376 -19.13 -7.14 -3.00
C GLY A 376 -18.53 -8.06 -1.93
N ARG A 377 -18.23 -9.31 -2.24
CA ARG A 377 -17.62 -10.29 -1.34
C ARG A 377 -16.31 -10.81 -1.91
N THR A 378 -15.35 -11.07 -1.04
CA THR A 378 -14.12 -11.74 -1.41
C THR A 378 -14.39 -13.25 -1.55
N SER A 379 -14.25 -13.77 -2.77
CA SER A 379 -14.40 -15.19 -3.08
C SER A 379 -13.10 -15.95 -2.91
N LEU A 380 -11.98 -15.40 -3.42
CA LEU A 380 -10.65 -15.98 -3.27
C LEU A 380 -9.63 -14.94 -2.86
N VAL A 381 -8.62 -15.39 -2.13
CA VAL A 381 -7.43 -14.61 -1.78
C VAL A 381 -6.20 -15.34 -2.32
N PHE A 382 -5.35 -14.61 -3.04
CA PHE A 382 -4.13 -15.13 -3.64
C PHE A 382 -2.93 -14.60 -2.86
N SER A 383 -2.19 -15.49 -2.22
CA SER A 383 -0.95 -15.14 -1.50
C SER A 383 0.25 -15.53 -2.32
N SER A 384 1.06 -14.54 -2.70
CA SER A 384 2.31 -14.81 -3.43
C SER A 384 3.41 -15.27 -2.46
N ASN A 385 3.99 -16.44 -2.72
CA ASN A 385 5.02 -17.06 -1.88
C ASN A 385 6.39 -16.84 -2.53
N SER A 386 7.13 -15.84 -2.00
CA SER A 386 8.28 -15.22 -2.69
C SER A 386 9.44 -16.17 -2.97
N GLU A 387 9.81 -17.01 -1.99
CA GLU A 387 11.01 -17.87 -2.10
C GLU A 387 10.72 -19.19 -2.81
N GLN A 388 9.44 -19.59 -2.85
CA GLN A 388 9.01 -20.86 -3.45
C GLN A 388 8.54 -20.71 -4.90
N GLY A 389 8.30 -19.50 -5.36
CA GLY A 389 7.74 -19.27 -6.70
C GLY A 389 6.34 -19.83 -6.86
N THR A 390 5.52 -19.80 -5.78
CA THR A 390 4.16 -20.33 -5.78
C THR A 390 3.14 -19.26 -5.39
N VAL A 391 1.87 -19.54 -5.67
CA VAL A 391 0.73 -18.75 -5.19
C VAL A 391 -0.21 -19.69 -4.42
N SER A 392 -0.46 -19.38 -3.14
CA SER A 392 -1.50 -20.06 -2.37
C SER A 392 -2.85 -19.42 -2.67
N VAL A 393 -3.83 -20.24 -3.03
CA VAL A 393 -5.22 -19.85 -3.25
C VAL A 393 -6.01 -20.19 -2.01
N ILE A 394 -6.64 -19.18 -1.42
CA ILE A 394 -7.35 -19.26 -0.15
C ILE A 394 -8.82 -18.96 -0.41
N ASP A 395 -9.71 -19.80 0.06
CA ASP A 395 -11.15 -19.56 0.00
C ASP A 395 -11.53 -18.42 0.94
N GLY A 396 -12.18 -17.37 0.42
CA GLY A 396 -12.46 -16.14 1.17
C GLY A 396 -13.51 -16.29 2.28
N GLU A 397 -14.30 -17.37 2.26
CA GLU A 397 -15.31 -17.65 3.29
C GLU A 397 -14.74 -18.53 4.42
N SER A 398 -14.14 -19.66 4.09
CA SER A 398 -13.61 -20.63 5.07
C SER A 398 -12.21 -20.30 5.56
N ASP A 399 -11.50 -19.43 4.87
CA ASP A 399 -10.09 -19.07 5.12
C ASP A 399 -9.13 -20.27 4.98
N GLU A 400 -9.52 -21.34 4.26
CA GLU A 400 -8.66 -22.49 4.01
C GLU A 400 -7.89 -22.34 2.71
N ILE A 401 -6.65 -22.83 2.68
CA ILE A 401 -5.88 -22.96 1.44
C ILE A 401 -6.51 -24.10 0.65
N VAL A 402 -7.08 -23.76 -0.51
CA VAL A 402 -7.75 -24.73 -1.38
C VAL A 402 -6.85 -25.23 -2.50
N GLU A 403 -5.81 -24.45 -2.85
CA GLU A 403 -4.86 -24.81 -3.89
C GLU A 403 -3.52 -24.10 -3.69
N THR A 404 -2.45 -24.66 -4.24
CA THR A 404 -1.14 -23.99 -4.37
C THR A 404 -0.65 -24.14 -5.80
N LEU A 405 -0.54 -23.01 -6.49
CA LEU A 405 -0.13 -22.96 -7.89
C LEU A 405 1.40 -22.83 -7.98
N ALA A 406 2.05 -23.71 -8.72
CA ALA A 406 3.45 -23.54 -9.07
C ALA A 406 3.55 -22.56 -10.25
N VAL A 407 4.27 -21.46 -10.07
CA VAL A 407 4.31 -20.38 -11.06
C VAL A 407 5.68 -20.22 -11.69
N THR A 408 6.74 -20.32 -10.91
CA THR A 408 8.13 -20.23 -11.40
C THR A 408 9.06 -20.86 -10.40
N GLU A 409 10.32 -21.09 -10.81
CA GLU A 409 11.37 -21.52 -9.89
C GLU A 409 11.86 -20.32 -9.09
N GLY A 410 11.87 -20.46 -7.78
CA GLY A 410 12.36 -19.61 -6.69
C GLY A 410 12.68 -18.13 -6.97
N ALA A 411 12.12 -17.22 -6.20
CA ALA A 411 12.41 -15.81 -6.36
C ALA A 411 12.46 -15.05 -5.03
N SER A 412 13.34 -14.05 -4.95
CA SER A 412 13.51 -13.23 -3.75
C SER A 412 12.40 -12.20 -3.54
N HIS A 413 11.63 -11.87 -4.58
CA HIS A 413 10.49 -10.94 -4.54
C HIS A 413 9.37 -11.44 -5.44
N SER A 414 8.16 -11.56 -4.92
CA SER A 414 7.00 -11.91 -5.72
C SER A 414 5.80 -11.04 -5.37
N ARG A 415 5.00 -10.76 -6.40
CA ARG A 415 3.70 -10.12 -6.28
C ARG A 415 2.74 -10.80 -7.25
N ALA A 416 1.50 -10.94 -6.81
CA ALA A 416 0.42 -11.39 -7.68
C ALA A 416 -0.61 -10.26 -7.84
N TRP A 417 -1.16 -10.13 -9.03
CA TRP A 417 -2.27 -9.24 -9.35
C TRP A 417 -3.35 -10.03 -10.05
N LEU A 418 -4.59 -9.84 -9.65
CA LEU A 418 -5.73 -10.36 -10.39
C LEU A 418 -5.93 -9.50 -11.65
N LEU A 419 -5.85 -10.12 -12.83
CA LEU A 419 -6.08 -9.43 -14.11
C LEU A 419 -7.55 -9.53 -14.53
N SER A 420 -8.14 -10.71 -14.44
CA SER A 420 -9.53 -10.93 -14.81
C SER A 420 -10.13 -12.11 -14.08
N SER A 421 -11.44 -12.09 -13.92
CA SER A 421 -12.24 -13.22 -13.46
C SER A 421 -13.48 -13.34 -14.31
N HIS A 422 -13.86 -14.57 -14.66
CA HIS A 422 -15.11 -14.86 -15.35
C HIS A 422 -15.79 -16.05 -14.67
N ARG A 423 -17.10 -15.95 -14.42
CA ARG A 423 -17.97 -17.10 -14.20
C ARG A 423 -18.52 -17.54 -15.54
N GLU A 424 -18.52 -18.85 -15.80
CA GLU A 424 -19.32 -19.44 -16.88
C GLU A 424 -20.78 -19.51 -16.49
#